data_06f054a0ffc2c79c45dec2b6d098591c
#
_entry.id   06f054a0ffc2c79c45dec2b6d098591c
#
_cell.length_a   1.000
_cell.length_b   1.000
_cell.length_c   1.000
_cell.angle_alpha   90.00
_cell.angle_beta   90.00
_cell.angle_gamma   90.00
#
_symmetry.space_group_name_H-M   'P 1'
#
loop_
_entity.id
_entity.type
_entity.pdbx_description
1 polymer ?
#
loop_
_entity_poly.entity_id
_entity_poly.type
_entity_poly.pdbx_seq_one_letter_code
_entity_poly.pdbx_strand_id
1 'polypeptide(L)'
;PLPPSDSQAVPPEEPAPACVMSFNASDASGAGGSAGDVATIAAMGAHALPVVTSIVVRDSAEIFDQHPIDVDAIGEQARTILEDVTIAGWKVGFLGTAEAVSAVAEILSDYPDVPLVSYLPSLGWIDEDELQPYLDAFRELVLPATEVLVGNHKTLTDFLLPEWDSERPPSARELAVAAPAP
;
A
#
# COMPACT_ATOMS: atom_id res chain seq x y z
N PRO A 1 -12.04 30.64 55.91
CA PRO A 1 -12.52 30.32 54.58
C PRO A 1 -11.31 29.97 53.71
N LEU A 2 -11.29 28.71 53.19
CA LEU A 2 -10.31 28.24 52.23
C LEU A 2 -10.60 28.97 50.89
N PRO A 3 -9.57 29.38 50.12
CA PRO A 3 -9.77 29.88 48.78
C PRO A 3 -10.36 28.80 47.88
N PRO A 4 -11.14 29.16 46.84
CA PRO A 4 -11.68 28.18 45.91
C PRO A 4 -10.52 27.42 45.24
N SER A 5 -10.66 26.11 45.18
CA SER A 5 -9.69 25.27 44.45
C SER A 5 -9.66 25.70 43.00
N ASP A 6 -8.49 26.06 42.50
CA ASP A 6 -8.25 26.29 41.09
C ASP A 6 -8.82 25.09 40.30
N SER A 7 -9.86 25.37 39.51
CA SER A 7 -10.36 24.45 38.51
C SER A 7 -9.18 24.11 37.58
N GLN A 8 -8.62 22.95 37.74
CA GLN A 8 -7.60 22.45 36.80
C GLN A 8 -8.25 22.45 35.42
N ALA A 9 -7.78 23.38 34.56
CA ALA A 9 -8.17 23.37 33.17
C ALA A 9 -7.77 22.01 32.60
N VAL A 10 -8.75 21.26 32.11
CA VAL A 10 -8.47 20.01 31.35
C VAL A 10 -7.59 20.39 30.16
N PRO A 11 -6.41 19.79 30.01
CA PRO A 11 -5.59 20.08 28.85
C PRO A 11 -6.41 19.89 27.57
N PRO A 12 -6.21 20.71 26.54
CA PRO A 12 -6.88 20.47 25.26
C PRO A 12 -6.58 19.06 24.78
N GLU A 13 -7.62 18.32 24.44
CA GLU A 13 -7.49 16.98 23.88
C GLU A 13 -6.64 17.09 22.63
N GLU A 14 -5.52 16.37 22.59
CA GLU A 14 -4.70 16.29 21.37
C GLU A 14 -5.56 15.63 20.27
N PRO A 15 -5.50 16.14 19.02
CA PRO A 15 -6.26 15.54 17.94
C PRO A 15 -5.82 14.07 17.74
N ALA A 16 -6.78 13.18 17.54
CA ALA A 16 -6.49 11.79 17.27
C ALA A 16 -5.57 11.68 16.04
N PRO A 17 -4.60 10.74 16.05
CA PRO A 17 -3.69 10.57 14.92
C PRO A 17 -4.47 10.15 13.65
N ALA A 18 -4.02 10.62 12.49
CA ALA A 18 -4.57 10.17 11.22
C ALA A 18 -4.36 8.66 11.06
N CYS A 19 -5.38 7.94 10.62
CA CYS A 19 -5.30 6.51 10.37
C CYS A 19 -4.99 6.24 8.90
N VAL A 20 -4.02 5.39 8.62
CA VAL A 20 -3.65 4.96 7.27
C VAL A 20 -3.80 3.44 7.17
N MET A 21 -4.65 2.98 6.26
CA MET A 21 -4.78 1.55 6.01
C MET A 21 -3.76 1.13 4.95
N SER A 22 -2.99 0.08 5.27
CA SER A 22 -1.96 -0.46 4.39
C SER A 22 -2.29 -1.89 4.01
N PHE A 23 -2.43 -2.17 2.72
CA PHE A 23 -2.50 -3.51 2.15
C PHE A 23 -1.10 -3.93 1.70
N ASN A 24 -0.52 -4.91 2.34
CA ASN A 24 0.82 -5.36 1.98
C ASN A 24 1.09 -6.79 2.49
N ALA A 25 2.09 -7.43 1.93
CA ALA A 25 2.55 -8.72 2.42
C ALA A 25 3.24 -8.60 3.79
N SER A 26 3.18 -9.66 4.58
CA SER A 26 4.04 -9.83 5.76
C SER A 26 5.44 -10.24 5.31
N ASP A 27 6.45 -9.47 5.69
CA ASP A 27 7.87 -9.70 5.43
C ASP A 27 8.64 -9.79 6.76
N ALA A 28 9.05 -10.99 7.12
CA ALA A 28 9.75 -11.24 8.39
C ALA A 28 11.14 -10.59 8.46
N SER A 29 11.72 -10.19 7.32
CA SER A 29 12.99 -9.46 7.30
C SER A 29 12.87 -8.04 7.84
N GLY A 30 11.66 -7.47 7.82
CA GLY A 30 11.40 -6.09 8.20
C GLY A 30 11.95 -5.05 7.19
N ALA A 31 12.52 -5.49 6.06
CA ALA A 31 13.04 -4.60 5.03
C ALA A 31 11.93 -3.91 4.21
N GLY A 32 10.73 -4.47 4.28
CA GLY A 32 9.54 -3.97 3.58
C GLY A 32 8.28 -4.57 4.18
N GLY A 33 7.26 -4.72 3.36
CA GLY A 33 6.00 -5.33 3.74
C GLY A 33 5.24 -4.54 4.82
N SER A 34 4.28 -5.21 5.45
CA SER A 34 3.42 -4.61 6.47
C SER A 34 4.19 -4.11 7.70
N ALA A 35 5.27 -4.78 8.09
CA ALA A 35 6.10 -4.34 9.23
C ALA A 35 6.80 -3.00 8.95
N GLY A 36 7.35 -2.83 7.74
CA GLY A 36 7.96 -1.58 7.29
C GLY A 36 6.94 -0.43 7.21
N ASP A 37 5.74 -0.73 6.72
CA ASP A 37 4.65 0.25 6.64
C ASP A 37 4.23 0.73 8.04
N VAL A 38 3.98 -0.20 8.98
CA VAL A 38 3.61 0.13 10.35
C VAL A 38 4.67 1.01 11.02
N ALA A 39 5.95 0.64 10.89
CA ALA A 39 7.04 1.40 11.48
C ALA A 39 7.13 2.82 10.89
N THR A 40 7.00 2.95 9.57
CA THR A 40 7.09 4.23 8.88
C THR A 40 5.91 5.14 9.21
N ILE A 41 4.68 4.63 9.12
CA ILE A 41 3.45 5.38 9.42
C ILE A 41 3.48 5.86 10.87
N ALA A 42 3.87 4.99 11.81
CA ALA A 42 3.99 5.37 13.22
C ALA A 42 5.07 6.43 13.46
N ALA A 43 6.23 6.31 12.79
CA ALA A 43 7.31 7.31 12.89
C ALA A 43 6.89 8.69 12.38
N MET A 44 5.91 8.75 11.45
CA MET A 44 5.32 9.99 10.94
C MET A 44 4.20 10.55 11.82
N GLY A 45 3.89 9.91 12.96
CA GLY A 45 2.85 10.36 13.90
C GLY A 45 1.43 9.95 13.51
N ALA A 46 1.28 9.03 12.55
CA ALA A 46 0.00 8.46 12.15
C ALA A 46 -0.19 7.05 12.75
N HIS A 47 -1.42 6.54 12.69
CA HIS A 47 -1.77 5.19 13.13
C HIS A 47 -1.92 4.27 11.90
N ALA A 48 -1.18 3.17 11.91
CA ALA A 48 -1.24 2.18 10.83
C ALA A 48 -2.32 1.13 11.09
N LEU A 49 -3.09 0.82 10.05
CA LEU A 49 -4.08 -0.25 10.02
C LEU A 49 -3.62 -1.29 8.97
N PRO A 50 -2.76 -2.24 9.36
CA PRO A 50 -2.19 -3.19 8.40
C PRO A 50 -3.18 -4.30 8.06
N VAL A 51 -3.44 -4.48 6.77
CA VAL A 51 -4.15 -5.62 6.18
C VAL A 51 -3.11 -6.50 5.48
N VAL A 52 -2.98 -7.74 5.94
CA VAL A 52 -2.00 -8.69 5.37
C VAL A 52 -2.61 -9.38 4.16
N THR A 53 -1.90 -9.30 3.03
CA THR A 53 -2.35 -9.84 1.74
C THR A 53 -1.61 -11.12 1.32
N SER A 54 -0.40 -11.31 1.82
CA SER A 54 0.44 -12.48 1.56
C SER A 54 1.47 -12.62 2.67
N ILE A 55 2.10 -13.78 2.77
CA ILE A 55 3.29 -13.99 3.60
C ILE A 55 4.45 -14.29 2.65
N VAL A 56 5.49 -13.47 2.72
CA VAL A 56 6.70 -13.63 1.90
C VAL A 56 7.74 -14.40 2.69
N VAL A 57 8.28 -15.44 2.08
CA VAL A 57 9.38 -16.25 2.61
C VAL A 57 10.68 -15.79 1.96
N ARG A 58 11.54 -15.15 2.74
CA ARG A 58 12.79 -14.58 2.24
C ARG A 58 13.89 -14.53 3.29
N ASP A 59 15.13 -14.40 2.81
CA ASP A 59 16.25 -13.91 3.61
C ASP A 59 16.56 -12.41 3.32
N SER A 60 17.74 -11.95 3.67
CA SER A 60 18.15 -10.57 3.42
C SER A 60 18.47 -10.25 1.95
N ALA A 61 18.64 -11.25 1.11
CA ALA A 61 19.08 -11.12 -0.28
C ALA A 61 17.99 -11.50 -1.28
N GLU A 62 17.24 -12.57 -1.02
CA GLU A 62 16.36 -13.20 -2.00
C GLU A 62 14.99 -13.52 -1.39
N ILE A 63 13.97 -13.53 -2.26
CA ILE A 63 12.63 -14.05 -1.98
C ILE A 63 12.56 -15.44 -2.56
N PHE A 64 12.15 -16.43 -1.76
CA PHE A 64 12.10 -17.83 -2.12
C PHE A 64 10.68 -18.30 -2.45
N ASP A 65 9.67 -17.72 -1.78
CA ASP A 65 8.29 -18.17 -1.90
C ASP A 65 7.32 -17.13 -1.35
N GLN A 66 6.04 -17.28 -1.66
CA GLN A 66 4.95 -16.54 -1.05
C GLN A 66 3.78 -17.48 -0.72
N HIS A 67 3.06 -17.12 0.32
CA HIS A 67 1.79 -17.74 0.69
C HIS A 67 0.69 -16.68 0.66
N PRO A 68 -0.11 -16.60 -0.41
CA PRO A 68 -1.22 -15.66 -0.51
C PRO A 68 -2.23 -15.90 0.62
N ILE A 69 -2.77 -14.81 1.16
CA ILE A 69 -3.91 -14.87 2.07
C ILE A 69 -5.18 -15.02 1.25
N ASP A 70 -6.12 -15.78 1.77
CA ASP A 70 -7.44 -15.93 1.19
C ASP A 70 -8.10 -14.57 0.95
N VAL A 71 -8.71 -14.39 -0.23
CA VAL A 71 -9.24 -13.10 -0.68
C VAL A 71 -10.38 -12.61 0.21
N ASP A 72 -11.24 -13.51 0.67
CA ASP A 72 -12.33 -13.17 1.60
C ASP A 72 -11.76 -12.68 2.93
N ALA A 73 -10.68 -13.32 3.42
CA ALA A 73 -10.00 -12.90 4.65
C ALA A 73 -9.33 -11.52 4.52
N ILE A 74 -8.82 -11.15 3.34
CA ILE A 74 -8.31 -9.79 3.08
C ILE A 74 -9.47 -8.79 3.19
N GLY A 75 -10.59 -9.08 2.56
CA GLY A 75 -11.79 -8.24 2.61
C GLY A 75 -12.34 -8.09 4.03
N GLU A 76 -12.44 -9.17 4.78
CA GLU A 76 -12.91 -9.16 6.17
C GLU A 76 -12.03 -8.32 7.09
N GLN A 77 -10.68 -8.44 6.99
CA GLN A 77 -9.75 -7.62 7.75
C GLN A 77 -10.00 -6.11 7.53
N ALA A 78 -10.12 -5.71 6.26
CA ALA A 78 -10.27 -4.30 5.92
C ALA A 78 -11.65 -3.76 6.30
N ARG A 79 -12.72 -4.42 5.85
CA ARG A 79 -14.10 -3.94 6.03
C ARG A 79 -14.50 -3.86 7.49
N THR A 80 -14.09 -4.82 8.33
CA THR A 80 -14.39 -4.80 9.77
C THR A 80 -13.81 -3.56 10.47
N ILE A 81 -12.58 -3.17 10.14
CA ILE A 81 -11.97 -1.96 10.70
C ILE A 81 -12.60 -0.69 10.13
N LEU A 82 -12.97 -0.68 8.86
CA LEU A 82 -13.59 0.48 8.20
C LEU A 82 -14.99 0.81 8.73
N GLU A 83 -15.66 -0.13 9.41
CA GLU A 83 -16.92 0.12 10.10
C GLU A 83 -16.74 1.07 11.30
N ASP A 84 -15.60 1.03 11.97
CA ASP A 84 -15.33 1.78 13.21
C ASP A 84 -14.36 2.94 13.03
N VAL A 85 -13.46 2.86 12.06
CA VAL A 85 -12.33 3.79 11.92
C VAL A 85 -12.39 4.54 10.60
N THR A 86 -12.42 5.88 10.70
CA THR A 86 -12.25 6.74 9.53
C THR A 86 -10.77 6.82 9.16
N ILE A 87 -10.45 6.55 7.90
CA ILE A 87 -9.08 6.59 7.40
C ILE A 87 -8.80 7.90 6.65
N ALA A 88 -7.54 8.33 6.70
CA ALA A 88 -7.05 9.54 6.05
C ALA A 88 -6.23 9.23 4.78
N GLY A 89 -5.90 7.98 4.54
CA GLY A 89 -5.14 7.56 3.37
C GLY A 89 -5.03 6.05 3.23
N TRP A 90 -4.77 5.63 2.00
CA TRP A 90 -4.47 4.26 1.63
C TRP A 90 -3.00 4.10 1.27
N LYS A 91 -2.45 2.97 1.61
CA LYS A 91 -1.18 2.50 1.05
C LYS A 91 -1.37 1.09 0.50
N VAL A 92 -1.00 0.89 -0.75
CA VAL A 92 -0.96 -0.42 -1.39
C VAL A 92 0.48 -0.81 -1.68
N GLY A 93 0.88 -1.99 -1.24
CA GLY A 93 2.15 -2.63 -1.57
C GLY A 93 1.95 -3.88 -2.41
N PHE A 94 2.66 -4.96 -2.08
CA PHE A 94 2.48 -6.24 -2.76
C PHE A 94 1.22 -6.94 -2.25
N LEU A 95 0.32 -7.28 -3.17
CA LEU A 95 -1.00 -7.84 -2.85
C LEU A 95 -1.06 -9.38 -2.95
N GLY A 96 -0.02 -10.00 -3.47
CA GLY A 96 0.08 -11.46 -3.59
C GLY A 96 -0.43 -12.00 -4.93
N THR A 97 -1.70 -11.82 -5.25
CA THR A 97 -2.35 -12.38 -6.46
C THR A 97 -3.19 -11.35 -7.21
N ALA A 98 -3.54 -11.64 -8.47
CA ALA A 98 -4.43 -10.80 -9.27
C ALA A 98 -5.84 -10.69 -8.65
N GLU A 99 -6.33 -11.78 -8.04
CA GLU A 99 -7.61 -11.79 -7.35
C GLU A 99 -7.59 -10.86 -6.13
N ALA A 100 -6.49 -10.85 -5.38
CA ALA A 100 -6.32 -9.92 -4.26
C ALA A 100 -6.24 -8.46 -4.73
N VAL A 101 -5.60 -8.19 -5.88
CA VAL A 101 -5.63 -6.87 -6.52
C VAL A 101 -7.06 -6.43 -6.80
N SER A 102 -7.88 -7.31 -7.37
CA SER A 102 -9.28 -7.03 -7.69
C SER A 102 -10.11 -6.75 -6.43
N ALA A 103 -9.94 -7.55 -5.39
CA ALA A 103 -10.67 -7.39 -4.13
C ALA A 103 -10.27 -6.09 -3.39
N VAL A 104 -8.99 -5.75 -3.38
CA VAL A 104 -8.52 -4.49 -2.79
C VAL A 104 -9.03 -3.30 -3.59
N ALA A 105 -8.99 -3.36 -4.92
CA ALA A 105 -9.52 -2.29 -5.78
C ALA A 105 -11.02 -2.04 -5.55
N GLU A 106 -11.81 -3.09 -5.32
CA GLU A 106 -13.23 -2.95 -4.95
C GLU A 106 -13.38 -2.17 -3.65
N ILE A 107 -12.57 -2.49 -2.61
CA ILE A 107 -12.61 -1.74 -1.34
C ILE A 107 -12.22 -0.28 -1.54
N LEU A 108 -11.16 0.01 -2.31
CA LEU A 108 -10.73 1.37 -2.61
C LEU A 108 -11.83 2.17 -3.32
N SER A 109 -12.59 1.54 -4.21
CA SER A 109 -13.66 2.19 -4.97
C SER A 109 -14.84 2.66 -4.11
N ASP A 110 -15.04 2.06 -2.94
CA ASP A 110 -16.04 2.49 -1.97
C ASP A 110 -15.65 3.85 -1.29
N TYR A 111 -14.40 4.28 -1.41
CA TYR A 111 -13.84 5.47 -0.76
C TYR A 111 -13.04 6.35 -1.75
N PRO A 112 -13.66 6.88 -2.79
CA PRO A 112 -12.95 7.54 -3.91
C PRO A 112 -12.23 8.83 -3.52
N ASP A 113 -12.62 9.46 -2.40
CA ASP A 113 -12.02 10.73 -1.92
C ASP A 113 -10.80 10.50 -1.01
N VAL A 114 -10.46 9.24 -0.69
CA VAL A 114 -9.32 8.93 0.18
C VAL A 114 -8.06 8.72 -0.67
N PRO A 115 -7.00 9.52 -0.45
CA PRO A 115 -5.79 9.48 -1.26
C PRO A 115 -5.08 8.12 -1.18
N LEU A 116 -4.59 7.65 -2.33
CA LEU A 116 -3.90 6.37 -2.48
C LEU A 116 -2.43 6.56 -2.85
N VAL A 117 -1.55 5.98 -2.04
CA VAL A 117 -0.13 5.78 -2.37
C VAL A 117 0.09 4.30 -2.71
N SER A 118 0.56 4.04 -3.91
CA SER A 118 0.88 2.68 -4.36
C SER A 118 2.38 2.48 -4.50
N TYR A 119 2.88 1.37 -3.97
CA TYR A 119 4.27 0.95 -4.13
C TYR A 119 4.32 -0.34 -4.95
N LEU A 120 4.97 -0.27 -6.11
CA LEU A 120 5.23 -1.43 -6.95
C LEU A 120 6.65 -1.94 -6.68
N PRO A 121 6.82 -3.06 -5.95
CA PRO A 121 8.12 -3.66 -5.69
C PRO A 121 8.68 -4.34 -6.94
N SER A 122 9.93 -4.76 -6.90
CA SER A 122 10.48 -5.67 -7.90
C SER A 122 9.80 -7.04 -7.77
N LEU A 123 9.24 -7.54 -8.87
CA LEU A 123 8.47 -8.78 -8.95
C LEU A 123 9.15 -9.86 -9.78
N GLY A 124 10.45 -9.69 -10.11
CA GLY A 124 11.21 -10.62 -10.95
C GLY A 124 11.44 -12.02 -10.34
N TRP A 125 10.93 -12.26 -9.14
CA TRP A 125 10.95 -13.57 -8.46
C TRP A 125 9.62 -14.34 -8.61
N ILE A 126 8.58 -13.70 -9.19
CA ILE A 126 7.27 -14.32 -9.47
C ILE A 126 7.33 -14.97 -10.85
N ASP A 127 6.73 -16.13 -10.98
CA ASP A 127 6.60 -16.82 -12.26
C ASP A 127 5.79 -15.99 -13.27
N GLU A 128 6.18 -16.03 -14.54
CA GLU A 128 5.60 -15.20 -15.60
C GLU A 128 4.07 -15.40 -15.74
N ASP A 129 3.61 -16.64 -15.56
CA ASP A 129 2.19 -17.00 -15.65
C ASP A 129 1.32 -16.33 -14.55
N GLU A 130 1.93 -15.98 -13.40
CA GLU A 130 1.27 -15.27 -12.31
C GLU A 130 1.53 -13.76 -12.39
N LEU A 131 2.71 -13.37 -12.86
CA LEU A 131 3.14 -11.97 -12.91
C LEU A 131 2.30 -11.14 -13.87
N GLN A 132 2.03 -11.63 -15.07
CA GLN A 132 1.28 -10.86 -16.06
C GLN A 132 -0.16 -10.57 -15.62
N PRO A 133 -0.95 -11.54 -15.15
CA PRO A 133 -2.29 -11.27 -14.61
C PRO A 133 -2.27 -10.26 -13.44
N TYR A 134 -1.26 -10.35 -12.56
CA TYR A 134 -1.09 -9.41 -11.45
C TYR A 134 -0.85 -7.98 -11.94
N LEU A 135 0.11 -7.79 -12.87
CA LEU A 135 0.45 -6.47 -13.41
C LEU A 135 -0.72 -5.86 -14.21
N ASP A 136 -1.44 -6.70 -14.96
CA ASP A 136 -2.61 -6.24 -15.73
C ASP A 136 -3.73 -5.79 -14.79
N ALA A 137 -4.06 -6.58 -13.77
CA ALA A 137 -5.04 -6.19 -12.76
C ALA A 137 -4.62 -4.90 -12.01
N PHE A 138 -3.33 -4.80 -11.63
CA PHE A 138 -2.82 -3.61 -10.96
C PHE A 138 -2.92 -2.37 -11.87
N ARG A 139 -2.57 -2.50 -13.14
CA ARG A 139 -2.64 -1.43 -14.15
C ARG A 139 -4.07 -0.95 -14.39
N GLU A 140 -5.02 -1.88 -14.48
CA GLU A 140 -6.40 -1.58 -14.80
C GLU A 140 -7.22 -1.08 -13.61
N LEU A 141 -6.95 -1.59 -12.41
CA LEU A 141 -7.84 -1.41 -11.26
C LEU A 141 -7.25 -0.51 -10.18
N VAL A 142 -5.95 -0.56 -9.91
CA VAL A 142 -5.30 0.19 -8.82
C VAL A 142 -4.64 1.46 -9.32
N LEU A 143 -3.91 1.38 -10.42
CA LEU A 143 -3.15 2.49 -10.96
C LEU A 143 -4.01 3.74 -11.25
N PRO A 144 -5.23 3.63 -11.83
CA PRO A 144 -6.08 4.80 -12.09
C PRO A 144 -6.53 5.55 -10.84
N ALA A 145 -6.61 4.88 -9.68
CA ALA A 145 -6.96 5.49 -8.40
C ALA A 145 -5.72 5.99 -7.62
N THR A 146 -4.52 5.76 -8.14
CA THR A 146 -3.26 6.06 -7.46
C THR A 146 -2.84 7.50 -7.65
N GLU A 147 -2.75 8.28 -6.56
CA GLU A 147 -2.21 9.64 -6.61
C GLU A 147 -0.68 9.67 -6.64
N VAL A 148 -0.04 8.74 -5.94
CA VAL A 148 1.42 8.65 -5.88
C VAL A 148 1.85 7.20 -6.13
N LEU A 149 2.50 6.97 -7.27
CA LEU A 149 3.11 5.68 -7.58
C LEU A 149 4.60 5.70 -7.21
N VAL A 150 5.01 4.76 -6.39
CA VAL A 150 6.40 4.58 -5.93
C VAL A 150 6.95 3.25 -6.43
N GLY A 151 8.19 3.24 -6.87
CA GLY A 151 8.92 2.04 -7.28
C GLY A 151 10.35 2.37 -7.66
N ASN A 152 11.18 1.35 -7.84
CA ASN A 152 12.50 1.61 -8.42
C ASN A 152 12.36 1.91 -9.92
N HIS A 153 13.37 2.61 -10.46
CA HIS A 153 13.34 3.10 -11.84
C HIS A 153 13.11 1.97 -12.86
N LYS A 154 13.79 0.83 -12.70
CA LYS A 154 13.64 -0.30 -13.62
C LYS A 154 12.23 -0.87 -13.58
N THR A 155 11.69 -1.13 -12.39
CA THR A 155 10.33 -1.67 -12.22
C THR A 155 9.28 -0.75 -12.83
N LEU A 156 9.40 0.57 -12.60
CA LEU A 156 8.47 1.54 -13.18
C LEU A 156 8.62 1.64 -14.70
N THR A 157 9.83 1.51 -15.24
CA THR A 157 10.04 1.48 -16.70
C THR A 157 9.36 0.26 -17.31
N ASP A 158 9.65 -0.92 -16.80
CA ASP A 158 9.09 -2.17 -17.31
C ASP A 158 7.55 -2.18 -17.21
N PHE A 159 7.01 -1.58 -16.17
CA PHE A 159 5.57 -1.53 -15.94
C PHE A 159 4.84 -0.47 -16.79
N LEU A 160 5.35 0.76 -16.85
CA LEU A 160 4.68 1.89 -17.51
C LEU A 160 5.03 2.00 -19.00
N LEU A 161 6.22 1.58 -19.39
CA LEU A 161 6.79 1.71 -20.73
C LEU A 161 7.39 0.38 -21.20
N PRO A 162 6.61 -0.71 -21.31
CA PRO A 162 7.12 -2.04 -21.66
C PRO A 162 7.79 -2.08 -23.05
N GLU A 163 7.42 -1.17 -23.94
CA GLU A 163 7.97 -1.04 -25.31
C GLU A 163 9.16 -0.07 -25.38
N TRP A 164 9.75 0.32 -24.22
CA TRP A 164 10.87 1.26 -24.21
C TRP A 164 12.13 0.60 -24.76
N ASP A 165 12.54 0.99 -25.96
CA ASP A 165 13.67 0.44 -26.73
C ASP A 165 14.88 1.37 -26.83
N SER A 166 14.83 2.55 -26.20
CA SER A 166 15.94 3.52 -26.24
C SER A 166 17.12 3.06 -25.39
N GLU A 167 18.35 3.31 -25.89
CA GLU A 167 19.60 3.04 -25.16
C GLU A 167 19.69 3.82 -23.82
N ARG A 168 19.01 4.97 -23.71
CA ARG A 168 18.93 5.71 -22.46
C ARG A 168 17.73 5.28 -21.64
N PRO A 169 17.82 5.29 -20.30
CA PRO A 169 16.64 5.08 -19.45
C PRO A 169 15.65 6.24 -19.63
N PRO A 170 14.33 5.99 -19.46
CA PRO A 170 13.33 7.04 -19.49
C PRO A 170 13.55 8.04 -18.34
N SER A 171 13.26 9.30 -18.57
CA SER A 171 13.27 10.31 -17.53
C SER A 171 12.04 10.17 -16.61
N ALA A 172 12.10 10.75 -15.41
CA ALA A 172 10.96 10.77 -14.48
C ALA A 172 9.70 11.41 -15.14
N ARG A 173 9.89 12.40 -16.04
CA ARG A 173 8.78 13.02 -16.77
C ARG A 173 8.15 12.05 -17.78
N GLU A 174 8.94 11.26 -18.48
CA GLU A 174 8.42 10.27 -19.44
C GLU A 174 7.64 9.18 -18.71
N LEU A 175 8.13 8.72 -17.55
CA LEU A 175 7.40 7.79 -16.69
C LEU A 175 6.09 8.40 -16.17
N ALA A 176 6.12 9.66 -15.72
CA ALA A 176 4.92 10.33 -15.22
C ALA A 176 3.86 10.54 -16.31
N VAL A 177 4.26 10.80 -17.56
CA VAL A 177 3.33 10.95 -18.70
C VAL A 177 2.72 9.59 -19.10
N ALA A 178 3.43 8.49 -18.89
CA ALA A 178 2.95 7.14 -19.20
C ALA A 178 1.97 6.61 -18.14
N ALA A 179 2.00 7.17 -16.93
CA ALA A 179 1.00 6.84 -15.91
C ALA A 179 -0.33 7.52 -16.26
N PRO A 180 -1.47 6.83 -16.14
CA PRO A 180 -2.78 7.46 -16.30
C PRO A 180 -2.93 8.58 -15.26
N ALA A 181 -3.57 9.67 -15.66
CA ALA A 181 -3.97 10.69 -14.70
C ALA A 181 -5.09 10.15 -13.80
N PRO A 182 -5.06 10.42 -12.50
CA PRO A 182 -6.15 10.07 -11.59
C PRO A 182 -7.44 10.80 -11.94
#